data_3596ee0293a4f57148107487e42c3863
#
_entry.id   3596ee0293a4f57148107487e42c3863
#
_cell.length_a   1.000
_cell.length_b   1.000
_cell.length_c   1.000
_cell.angle_alpha   90.00
_cell.angle_beta   90.00
_cell.angle_gamma   90.00
#
_symmetry.space_group_name_H-M   'P 1'
#
loop_
_entity.id
_entity.type
_entity.pdbx_description
1 polymer ?
#
loop_
_entity_poly.entity_id
_entity_poly.type
_entity_poly.pdbx_seq_one_letter_code
_entity_poly.pdbx_strand_id
1 'polypeptide(L)'
;MVSALETNVKNDSNTPVTLSSERRGWYEEYGYKYYYDDNGELLKGLQEIDGNTYYFYSYDGHMAYSSWYDEDTITDNGLIVTVNKSGIVTNYANIVAGDWTHYGDKWYYYDADMNPYIGVKTINGVKYYFEWEGRLATRTYEGIWVITFDRQLIAYNQNGVVTDQQDIVGNKWIKVNNKWYYFDKNLNPYKGVQKVDGVEYFFWSDGQLATYDYDSISTATSNNYLVSYNKNGIVIEKVKIEGNKWIKFNNNWYYYDQDLYPYQGIHTIGDA
;
A
#
# COMPACT_ATOMS: atom_id res chain seq x y z
N MET A 1 11.71 -58.70 -58.83
CA MET A 1 12.23 -59.82 -58.04
C MET A 1 13.55 -59.35 -57.42
N VAL A 2 13.54 -58.83 -56.18
CA VAL A 2 14.72 -58.78 -55.34
C VAL A 2 14.23 -58.93 -53.95
N SER A 3 14.68 -59.91 -53.24
CA SER A 3 14.27 -60.36 -51.91
C SER A 3 14.83 -59.45 -50.83
N ALA A 4 13.97 -59.22 -49.80
CA ALA A 4 14.35 -58.58 -48.55
C ALA A 4 15.21 -59.55 -47.72
N LEU A 5 16.28 -59.04 -47.15
CA LEU A 5 17.01 -59.65 -46.04
C LEU A 5 16.61 -58.97 -44.76
N GLU A 6 15.92 -59.67 -43.90
CA GLU A 6 15.70 -59.31 -42.51
C GLU A 6 16.98 -59.59 -41.72
N THR A 7 17.49 -58.55 -41.04
CA THR A 7 18.47 -58.75 -39.98
C THR A 7 17.82 -58.39 -38.64
N ASN A 8 17.51 -59.45 -37.88
CA ASN A 8 17.19 -59.36 -36.45
C ASN A 8 18.39 -58.85 -35.67
N VAL A 9 18.28 -57.66 -35.11
CA VAL A 9 19.13 -57.22 -34.00
C VAL A 9 18.27 -57.19 -32.78
N LYS A 10 18.43 -58.18 -31.91
CA LYS A 10 17.99 -58.11 -30.52
C LYS A 10 18.84 -57.07 -29.81
N ASN A 11 18.23 -55.98 -29.35
CA ASN A 11 18.78 -55.15 -28.30
C ASN A 11 17.92 -55.31 -27.04
N ASP A 12 18.43 -56.16 -26.14
CA ASP A 12 18.09 -56.12 -24.74
C ASP A 12 18.84 -54.96 -24.11
N SER A 13 18.12 -53.90 -23.76
CA SER A 13 18.38 -53.05 -22.58
C SER A 13 17.19 -52.10 -22.41
N ASN A 14 16.24 -52.56 -21.62
CA ASN A 14 15.16 -51.76 -21.08
C ASN A 14 15.72 -50.97 -19.89
N THR A 15 16.54 -49.97 -20.13
CA THR A 15 16.87 -48.92 -19.19
C THR A 15 16.09 -47.69 -19.66
N PRO A 16 15.18 -47.16 -18.86
CA PRO A 16 14.60 -45.85 -19.20
C PRO A 16 15.76 -44.85 -19.19
N VAL A 17 16.16 -44.37 -20.36
CA VAL A 17 16.98 -43.19 -20.48
C VAL A 17 16.14 -42.05 -19.96
N THR A 18 16.26 -41.75 -18.68
CA THR A 18 15.86 -40.46 -18.14
C THR A 18 16.77 -39.43 -18.81
N LEU A 19 16.26 -38.77 -19.82
CA LEU A 19 16.81 -37.52 -20.33
C LEU A 19 16.57 -36.46 -19.21
N SER A 20 17.38 -36.52 -18.15
CA SER A 20 17.60 -35.35 -17.33
C SER A 20 18.33 -34.38 -18.26
N SER A 21 17.60 -33.41 -18.82
CA SER A 21 18.24 -32.25 -19.43
C SER A 21 19.16 -31.68 -18.35
N GLU A 22 20.47 -31.79 -18.53
CA GLU A 22 21.49 -31.29 -17.61
C GLU A 22 21.49 -29.75 -17.64
N ARG A 23 20.44 -29.13 -17.07
CA ARG A 23 20.43 -27.69 -16.84
C ARG A 23 21.43 -27.44 -15.71
N ARG A 24 22.36 -26.49 -15.93
CA ARG A 24 23.35 -26.06 -14.93
C ARG A 24 23.51 -24.55 -15.05
N GLY A 25 23.66 -23.88 -13.91
CA GLY A 25 23.81 -22.43 -13.89
C GLY A 25 22.50 -21.70 -14.15
N TRP A 26 22.61 -20.46 -14.59
CA TRP A 26 21.47 -19.59 -14.84
C TRP A 26 20.63 -20.06 -16.03
N TYR A 27 19.33 -20.04 -15.85
CA TYR A 27 18.33 -20.37 -16.85
C TYR A 27 17.18 -19.35 -16.81
N GLU A 28 16.67 -18.96 -17.98
CA GLU A 28 15.55 -18.04 -18.09
C GLU A 28 14.40 -18.68 -18.87
N GLU A 29 13.19 -18.65 -18.29
CA GLU A 29 11.99 -19.21 -18.91
C GLU A 29 10.78 -18.31 -18.58
N TYR A 30 10.01 -17.90 -19.60
CA TYR A 30 8.85 -16.99 -19.49
C TYR A 30 9.16 -15.66 -18.74
N GLY A 31 10.42 -15.18 -18.85
CA GLY A 31 10.84 -13.94 -18.18
C GLY A 31 11.24 -14.11 -16.71
N TYR A 32 11.21 -15.33 -16.18
CA TYR A 32 11.71 -15.66 -14.85
C TYR A 32 13.08 -16.31 -14.91
N LYS A 33 13.94 -16.01 -13.94
CA LYS A 33 15.27 -16.58 -13.82
C LYS A 33 15.28 -17.68 -12.78
N TYR A 34 16.02 -18.73 -13.07
CA TYR A 34 16.23 -19.92 -12.25
C TYR A 34 17.72 -20.23 -12.20
N TYR A 35 18.15 -20.97 -11.20
CA TYR A 35 19.50 -21.49 -11.12
C TYR A 35 19.49 -22.98 -10.79
N TYR A 36 20.27 -23.74 -11.57
CA TYR A 36 20.47 -25.17 -11.35
C TYR A 36 21.91 -25.42 -10.89
N ASP A 37 22.08 -26.25 -9.88
CA ASP A 37 23.40 -26.64 -9.38
C ASP A 37 24.16 -27.56 -10.35
N ASP A 38 25.36 -27.99 -9.95
CA ASP A 38 26.20 -28.88 -10.75
C ASP A 38 25.59 -30.28 -10.96
N ASN A 39 24.63 -30.67 -10.13
CA ASN A 39 23.89 -31.92 -10.27
C ASN A 39 22.63 -31.77 -11.10
N GLY A 40 22.30 -30.54 -11.56
CA GLY A 40 21.09 -30.24 -12.32
C GLY A 40 19.85 -30.06 -11.40
N GLU A 41 20.02 -29.85 -10.12
CA GLU A 41 18.94 -29.61 -9.16
C GLU A 41 18.59 -28.12 -9.11
N LEU A 42 17.29 -27.81 -9.16
CA LEU A 42 16.78 -26.44 -9.08
C LEU A 42 16.97 -25.87 -7.68
N LEU A 43 17.71 -24.76 -7.57
CA LEU A 43 17.95 -24.09 -6.30
C LEU A 43 16.70 -23.37 -5.78
N LYS A 44 16.54 -23.39 -4.46
CA LYS A 44 15.47 -22.70 -3.72
C LYS A 44 16.01 -22.06 -2.45
N GLY A 45 15.29 -21.02 -1.95
CA GLY A 45 15.69 -20.27 -0.77
C GLY A 45 16.89 -19.35 -1.01
N LEU A 46 17.60 -19.03 0.05
CA LEU A 46 18.83 -18.21 -0.02
C LEU A 46 19.97 -19.00 -0.61
N GLN A 47 20.62 -18.47 -1.62
CA GLN A 47 21.75 -19.08 -2.31
C GLN A 47 22.86 -18.06 -2.58
N GLU A 48 24.11 -18.46 -2.37
CA GLU A 48 25.25 -17.64 -2.75
C GLU A 48 25.79 -18.12 -4.10
N ILE A 49 25.77 -17.23 -5.09
CA ILE A 49 26.20 -17.50 -6.46
C ILE A 49 27.12 -16.37 -6.90
N ASP A 50 28.35 -16.68 -7.28
CA ASP A 50 29.37 -15.72 -7.75
C ASP A 50 29.59 -14.54 -6.79
N GLY A 51 29.55 -14.81 -5.47
CA GLY A 51 29.77 -13.82 -4.41
C GLY A 51 28.59 -12.89 -4.13
N ASN A 52 27.42 -13.14 -4.72
CA ASN A 52 26.17 -12.46 -4.41
C ASN A 52 25.16 -13.44 -3.81
N THR A 53 24.33 -12.95 -2.88
CA THR A 53 23.23 -13.73 -2.33
C THR A 53 21.96 -13.46 -3.13
N TYR A 54 21.29 -14.52 -3.55
CA TYR A 54 20.00 -14.49 -4.24
C TYR A 54 18.97 -15.25 -3.44
N TYR A 55 17.68 -14.94 -3.67
CA TYR A 55 16.58 -15.70 -3.13
C TYR A 55 15.74 -16.31 -4.24
N PHE A 56 15.51 -17.63 -4.16
CA PHE A 56 14.65 -18.37 -5.08
C PHE A 56 13.40 -18.83 -4.32
N TYR A 57 12.22 -18.54 -4.87
CA TYR A 57 10.97 -18.88 -4.20
C TYR A 57 10.84 -20.38 -3.92
N SER A 58 10.30 -20.70 -2.74
CA SER A 58 10.16 -22.08 -2.28
C SER A 58 9.19 -22.90 -3.11
N TYR A 59 8.16 -22.29 -3.69
CA TYR A 59 7.10 -22.98 -4.43
C TYR A 59 7.53 -23.41 -5.84
N ASP A 60 8.25 -22.62 -6.61
CA ASP A 60 8.62 -22.94 -7.99
C ASP A 60 10.09 -22.70 -8.35
N GLY A 61 10.88 -22.07 -7.46
CA GLY A 61 12.31 -21.86 -7.63
C GLY A 61 12.70 -20.72 -8.54
N HIS A 62 11.77 -19.82 -8.97
CA HIS A 62 12.22 -18.65 -9.70
C HIS A 62 12.87 -17.61 -8.77
N MET A 63 13.82 -16.84 -9.30
CA MET A 63 14.55 -15.81 -8.56
C MET A 63 13.65 -14.64 -8.21
N ALA A 64 13.66 -14.23 -6.96
CA ALA A 64 13.02 -12.99 -6.52
C ALA A 64 13.80 -11.76 -7.02
N TYR A 65 13.10 -10.72 -7.44
CA TYR A 65 13.68 -9.44 -7.84
C TYR A 65 12.66 -8.31 -7.68
N SER A 66 13.14 -7.07 -7.50
CA SER A 66 12.27 -5.89 -7.51
C SER A 66 11.97 -5.44 -8.93
N SER A 67 10.70 -5.30 -9.29
CA SER A 67 10.28 -4.91 -10.65
C SER A 67 10.04 -3.41 -10.81
N TRP A 68 9.54 -2.73 -9.76
CA TRP A 68 9.10 -1.33 -9.82
C TRP A 68 9.94 -0.38 -8.98
N TYR A 69 10.38 -0.82 -7.80
CA TYR A 69 11.15 -0.03 -6.84
C TYR A 69 12.63 -0.41 -6.90
N ASP A 70 13.47 0.33 -6.19
CA ASP A 70 14.89 -0.02 -6.07
C ASP A 70 15.07 -1.31 -5.29
N GLU A 71 14.17 -1.57 -4.32
CA GLU A 71 14.12 -2.79 -3.52
C GLU A 71 12.67 -3.20 -3.26
N ASP A 72 12.43 -4.51 -3.19
CA ASP A 72 11.18 -5.12 -2.75
C ASP A 72 11.42 -6.07 -1.59
N THR A 73 10.46 -6.12 -0.66
CA THR A 73 10.49 -7.03 0.49
C THR A 73 9.43 -8.11 0.32
N ILE A 74 9.85 -9.35 0.41
CA ILE A 74 9.00 -10.54 0.29
C ILE A 74 9.06 -11.39 1.54
N THR A 75 8.02 -12.19 1.76
CA THR A 75 7.95 -13.22 2.81
C THR A 75 7.73 -14.57 2.14
N ASP A 76 8.62 -15.52 2.38
CA ASP A 76 8.51 -16.89 1.88
C ASP A 76 9.28 -17.87 2.77
N ASN A 77 8.71 -19.05 3.01
CA ASN A 77 9.34 -20.18 3.72
C ASN A 77 10.04 -19.80 5.05
N GLY A 78 9.36 -18.98 5.87
CA GLY A 78 9.88 -18.57 7.17
C GLY A 78 10.98 -17.51 7.14
N LEU A 79 11.18 -16.86 6.00
CA LEU A 79 12.10 -15.74 5.82
C LEU A 79 11.35 -14.49 5.38
N ILE A 80 11.80 -13.33 5.87
CA ILE A 80 11.55 -12.01 5.27
C ILE A 80 12.85 -11.59 4.58
N VAL A 81 12.76 -11.23 3.30
CA VAL A 81 13.91 -10.98 2.43
C VAL A 81 13.70 -9.71 1.63
N THR A 82 14.69 -8.84 1.56
CA THR A 82 14.71 -7.68 0.65
C THR A 82 15.64 -7.96 -0.52
N VAL A 83 15.14 -7.74 -1.73
CA VAL A 83 15.88 -7.93 -2.99
C VAL A 83 15.86 -6.65 -3.82
N ASN A 84 16.95 -6.38 -4.52
CA ASN A 84 17.02 -5.28 -5.48
C ASN A 84 16.57 -5.70 -6.90
N LYS A 85 16.64 -4.77 -7.86
CA LYS A 85 16.27 -5.00 -9.26
C LYS A 85 17.07 -6.10 -9.96
N SER A 86 18.28 -6.36 -9.49
CA SER A 86 19.15 -7.44 -10.01
C SER A 86 18.87 -8.79 -9.35
N GLY A 87 17.95 -8.85 -8.38
CA GLY A 87 17.64 -10.03 -7.57
C GLY A 87 18.63 -10.29 -6.44
N ILE A 88 19.58 -9.38 -6.21
CA ILE A 88 20.55 -9.52 -5.12
C ILE A 88 19.83 -9.22 -3.80
N VAL A 89 19.99 -10.11 -2.84
CA VAL A 89 19.49 -9.95 -1.47
C VAL A 89 20.31 -8.88 -0.74
N THR A 90 19.64 -7.83 -0.29
CA THR A 90 20.27 -6.73 0.47
C THR A 90 20.07 -6.88 1.96
N ASN A 91 19.01 -7.59 2.39
CA ASN A 91 18.76 -7.91 3.79
C ASN A 91 17.85 -9.15 3.91
N TYR A 92 17.92 -9.86 5.02
CA TYR A 92 16.99 -10.95 5.36
C TYR A 92 16.96 -11.23 6.87
N ALA A 93 15.86 -11.83 7.34
CA ALA A 93 15.72 -12.33 8.72
C ALA A 93 14.82 -13.56 8.77
N ASN A 94 15.01 -14.38 9.81
CA ASN A 94 14.09 -15.47 10.10
C ASN A 94 12.79 -14.92 10.71
N ILE A 95 11.68 -15.49 10.31
CA ILE A 95 10.36 -15.24 10.90
C ILE A 95 10.17 -16.20 12.07
N VAL A 96 9.64 -15.66 13.17
CA VAL A 96 9.21 -16.46 14.30
C VAL A 96 7.68 -16.52 14.29
N ALA A 97 7.12 -17.72 14.09
CA ALA A 97 5.68 -17.92 14.09
C ALA A 97 5.07 -17.54 15.45
N GLY A 98 3.96 -16.79 15.43
CA GLY A 98 3.27 -16.34 16.63
C GLY A 98 4.00 -15.27 17.43
N ASP A 99 4.98 -14.57 16.84
CA ASP A 99 5.76 -13.54 17.53
C ASP A 99 6.08 -12.34 16.62
N TRP A 100 6.62 -11.30 17.25
CA TRP A 100 7.07 -10.10 16.60
C TRP A 100 8.40 -10.30 15.87
N THR A 101 8.47 -9.84 14.65
CA THR A 101 9.69 -9.78 13.84
C THR A 101 10.05 -8.32 13.57
N HIS A 102 11.23 -7.90 13.98
CA HIS A 102 11.79 -6.59 13.63
C HIS A 102 12.68 -6.74 12.39
N TYR A 103 12.35 -6.02 11.33
CA TYR A 103 13.07 -6.11 10.07
C TYR A 103 13.24 -4.73 9.43
N GLY A 104 14.48 -4.31 9.21
CA GLY A 104 14.79 -2.94 8.86
C GLY A 104 14.35 -1.99 9.97
N ASP A 105 13.56 -0.99 9.62
CA ASP A 105 12.93 -0.02 10.54
C ASP A 105 11.46 -0.37 10.86
N LYS A 106 11.01 -1.58 10.51
CA LYS A 106 9.61 -1.99 10.56
C LYS A 106 9.38 -3.19 11.45
N TRP A 107 8.16 -3.27 12.02
CA TRP A 107 7.69 -4.38 12.82
C TRP A 107 6.61 -5.14 12.08
N TYR A 108 6.68 -6.47 12.20
CA TYR A 108 5.73 -7.43 11.65
C TYR A 108 5.28 -8.36 12.77
N TYR A 109 4.12 -8.97 12.62
CA TYR A 109 3.69 -10.08 13.45
C TYR A 109 3.15 -11.19 12.56
N TYR A 110 3.60 -12.41 12.78
CA TYR A 110 3.24 -13.55 11.97
C TYR A 110 2.32 -14.49 12.72
N ASP A 111 1.39 -15.15 12.02
CA ASP A 111 0.57 -16.23 12.58
C ASP A 111 1.36 -17.54 12.72
N ALA A 112 0.67 -18.62 13.17
CA ALA A 112 1.30 -19.93 13.34
C ALA A 112 1.77 -20.55 12.00
N ASP A 113 1.17 -20.12 10.88
CA ASP A 113 1.51 -20.58 9.53
C ASP A 113 2.52 -19.64 8.84
N MET A 114 3.13 -18.72 9.59
CA MET A 114 4.10 -17.73 9.11
C MET A 114 3.54 -16.73 8.09
N ASN A 115 2.22 -16.48 8.08
CA ASN A 115 1.64 -15.42 7.30
C ASN A 115 1.68 -14.09 8.07
N PRO A 116 2.06 -12.96 7.45
CA PRO A 116 2.05 -11.67 8.12
C PRO A 116 0.61 -11.25 8.44
N TYR A 117 0.40 -10.64 9.60
CA TYR A 117 -0.88 -10.05 9.93
C TYR A 117 -1.14 -8.81 9.08
N ILE A 118 -2.37 -8.67 8.59
CA ILE A 118 -2.87 -7.52 7.82
C ILE A 118 -4.17 -7.05 8.47
N GLY A 119 -4.37 -5.73 8.47
CA GLY A 119 -5.54 -5.11 9.09
C GLY A 119 -5.44 -5.05 10.61
N VAL A 120 -6.59 -5.09 11.30
CA VAL A 120 -6.62 -5.03 12.77
C VAL A 120 -6.49 -6.42 13.36
N LYS A 121 -5.51 -6.59 14.24
CA LYS A 121 -5.27 -7.84 14.99
C LYS A 121 -5.08 -7.56 16.48
N THR A 122 -5.60 -8.47 17.30
CA THR A 122 -5.42 -8.41 18.75
C THR A 122 -4.26 -9.32 19.16
N ILE A 123 -3.24 -8.75 19.78
CA ILE A 123 -2.06 -9.46 20.27
C ILE A 123 -1.94 -9.15 21.76
N ASN A 124 -1.97 -10.17 22.61
CA ASN A 124 -1.91 -10.02 24.07
C ASN A 124 -2.91 -8.99 24.64
N GLY A 125 -4.13 -8.95 24.09
CA GLY A 125 -5.20 -8.06 24.53
C GLY A 125 -5.15 -6.62 23.95
N VAL A 126 -4.11 -6.27 23.19
CA VAL A 126 -3.97 -4.98 22.53
C VAL A 126 -4.27 -5.11 21.05
N LYS A 127 -5.11 -4.19 20.50
CA LYS A 127 -5.37 -4.14 19.07
C LYS A 127 -4.29 -3.33 18.35
N TYR A 128 -3.73 -3.89 17.29
CA TYR A 128 -2.76 -3.25 16.40
C TYR A 128 -3.31 -3.19 14.99
N TYR A 129 -2.90 -2.16 14.24
CA TYR A 129 -3.19 -2.06 12.83
C TYR A 129 -1.93 -2.34 12.00
N PHE A 130 -2.03 -3.33 11.09
CA PHE A 130 -0.99 -3.70 10.13
C PHE A 130 -1.42 -3.26 8.73
N GLU A 131 -0.53 -2.59 8.02
CA GLU A 131 -0.76 -2.15 6.65
C GLU A 131 -0.82 -3.36 5.69
N TRP A 132 -1.21 -3.13 4.45
CA TRP A 132 -1.44 -4.19 3.46
C TRP A 132 -0.19 -5.06 3.18
N GLU A 133 1.03 -4.54 3.42
CA GLU A 133 2.30 -5.28 3.33
C GLU A 133 2.62 -6.10 4.60
N GLY A 134 1.72 -6.12 5.59
CA GLY A 134 1.93 -6.80 6.87
C GLY A 134 2.79 -6.03 7.87
N ARG A 135 3.25 -4.82 7.55
CA ARG A 135 4.01 -4.00 8.48
C ARG A 135 3.09 -3.30 9.49
N LEU A 136 3.53 -3.23 10.74
CA LEU A 136 2.85 -2.43 11.76
C LEU A 136 2.80 -0.95 11.33
N ALA A 137 1.64 -0.33 11.41
CA ALA A 137 1.42 1.06 11.00
C ALA A 137 2.01 2.06 12.02
N THR A 138 3.32 2.12 12.11
CA THR A 138 4.04 3.10 12.94
C THR A 138 4.20 4.44 12.24
N ARG A 139 4.33 5.53 13.02
CA ARG A 139 4.56 6.89 12.53
C ARG A 139 5.64 7.58 13.35
N THR A 140 6.36 8.50 12.75
CA THR A 140 7.46 9.24 13.40
C THR A 140 7.00 10.36 14.31
N TYR A 141 5.77 10.86 14.12
CA TYR A 141 5.21 11.95 14.91
C TYR A 141 4.12 11.45 15.84
N GLU A 142 3.95 12.14 16.97
CA GLU A 142 2.80 11.92 17.86
C GLU A 142 1.51 12.32 17.16
N GLY A 143 0.46 11.52 17.32
CA GLY A 143 -0.83 11.80 16.71
C GLY A 143 -1.73 10.57 16.62
N ILE A 144 -2.91 10.82 16.07
CA ILE A 144 -3.87 9.77 15.70
C ILE A 144 -4.13 9.86 14.20
N TRP A 145 -3.94 8.75 13.53
CA TRP A 145 -4.25 8.59 12.11
C TRP A 145 -5.53 7.80 11.94
N VAL A 146 -6.32 8.18 10.97
CA VAL A 146 -7.57 7.49 10.64
C VAL A 146 -7.50 7.01 9.20
N ILE A 147 -7.82 5.75 9.00
CA ILE A 147 -7.86 5.13 7.67
C ILE A 147 -9.14 4.31 7.50
N THR A 148 -9.43 4.01 6.25
CA THR A 148 -10.46 3.04 5.87
C THR A 148 -9.77 1.73 5.47
N PHE A 149 -10.15 0.63 6.13
CA PHE A 149 -9.68 -0.72 5.78
C PHE A 149 -10.80 -1.72 6.03
N ASP A 150 -11.06 -2.61 5.07
CA ASP A 150 -12.08 -3.68 5.13
C ASP A 150 -13.45 -3.21 5.67
N ARG A 151 -13.98 -2.13 5.09
CA ARG A 151 -15.24 -1.48 5.49
C ARG A 151 -15.27 -0.96 6.94
N GLN A 152 -14.12 -0.70 7.50
CA GLN A 152 -14.01 -0.12 8.83
C GLN A 152 -13.23 1.19 8.77
N LEU A 153 -13.61 2.11 9.64
CA LEU A 153 -12.84 3.30 9.97
C LEU A 153 -11.99 2.96 11.19
N ILE A 154 -10.67 3.06 11.06
CA ILE A 154 -9.72 2.64 12.08
C ILE A 154 -8.88 3.85 12.47
N ALA A 155 -8.91 4.23 13.75
CA ALA A 155 -8.00 5.20 14.35
C ALA A 155 -6.88 4.49 15.09
N TYR A 156 -5.62 4.88 14.84
CA TYR A 156 -4.46 4.31 15.51
C TYR A 156 -3.43 5.39 15.86
N ASN A 157 -2.64 5.15 16.90
CA ASN A 157 -1.58 6.06 17.33
C ASN A 157 -0.25 5.78 16.60
N GLN A 158 0.79 6.55 16.92
CA GLN A 158 2.12 6.44 16.32
C GLN A 158 2.77 5.05 16.46
N ASN A 159 2.36 4.26 17.44
CA ASN A 159 2.88 2.92 17.68
C ASN A 159 2.05 1.82 17.00
N GLY A 160 1.12 2.20 16.12
CA GLY A 160 0.22 1.26 15.45
C GLY A 160 -0.89 0.70 16.34
N VAL A 161 -1.05 1.17 17.58
CA VAL A 161 -2.09 0.72 18.49
C VAL A 161 -3.43 1.36 18.09
N VAL A 162 -4.44 0.53 17.86
CA VAL A 162 -5.80 0.98 17.54
C VAL A 162 -6.44 1.64 18.76
N THR A 163 -6.84 2.89 18.60
CA THR A 163 -7.48 3.69 19.65
C THR A 163 -9.00 3.74 19.52
N ASP A 164 -9.52 3.60 18.31
CA ASP A 164 -10.96 3.54 18.02
C ASP A 164 -11.19 2.81 16.69
N GLN A 165 -12.36 2.18 16.53
CA GLN A 165 -12.70 1.40 15.33
C GLN A 165 -14.22 1.35 15.17
N GLN A 166 -14.72 1.66 13.96
CA GLN A 166 -16.14 1.69 13.65
C GLN A 166 -16.39 1.04 12.29
N ASP A 167 -17.49 0.29 12.17
CA ASP A 167 -17.94 -0.23 10.87
C ASP A 167 -18.48 0.90 10.00
N ILE A 168 -18.12 0.91 8.73
CA ILE A 168 -18.63 1.87 7.76
C ILE A 168 -20.02 1.42 7.30
N VAL A 169 -20.99 2.30 7.52
CA VAL A 169 -22.36 2.11 7.05
C VAL A 169 -22.73 3.25 6.11
N GLY A 170 -23.17 2.91 4.90
CA GLY A 170 -23.55 3.89 3.88
C GLY A 170 -24.73 4.78 4.31
N ASN A 171 -24.70 6.03 3.86
CA ASN A 171 -25.66 7.07 4.17
C ASN A 171 -25.82 7.34 5.68
N LYS A 172 -24.74 7.23 6.44
CA LYS A 172 -24.72 7.50 7.88
C LYS A 172 -23.51 8.31 8.32
N TRP A 173 -23.73 9.11 9.35
CA TRP A 173 -22.66 9.74 10.09
C TRP A 173 -21.95 8.72 10.97
N ILE A 174 -20.63 8.72 10.92
CA ILE A 174 -19.76 7.84 11.70
C ILE A 174 -18.79 8.71 12.48
N LYS A 175 -18.65 8.44 13.77
CA LYS A 175 -17.70 9.14 14.63
C LYS A 175 -16.60 8.17 15.05
N VAL A 176 -15.36 8.50 14.74
CA VAL A 176 -14.18 7.76 15.18
C VAL A 176 -13.17 8.75 15.74
N ASN A 177 -12.60 8.45 16.91
CA ASN A 177 -11.65 9.32 17.63
C ASN A 177 -12.08 10.82 17.67
N ASN A 178 -13.33 11.08 18.00
CA ASN A 178 -13.96 12.42 18.01
C ASN A 178 -14.05 13.14 16.66
N LYS A 179 -13.69 12.52 15.55
CA LYS A 179 -13.81 13.05 14.20
C LYS A 179 -15.03 12.46 13.50
N TRP A 180 -15.77 13.31 12.75
CA TRP A 180 -16.96 12.89 12.02
C TRP A 180 -16.66 12.65 10.56
N TYR A 181 -17.28 11.60 10.01
CA TYR A 181 -17.23 11.18 8.62
C TYR A 181 -18.63 10.87 8.11
N TYR A 182 -18.83 11.00 6.81
CA TYR A 182 -20.05 10.55 6.16
C TYR A 182 -19.70 9.75 4.91
N PHE A 183 -20.34 8.61 4.72
CA PHE A 183 -20.11 7.74 3.59
C PHE A 183 -21.37 7.66 2.72
N ASP A 184 -21.17 7.62 1.38
CA ASP A 184 -22.26 7.39 0.44
C ASP A 184 -22.77 5.92 0.50
N LYS A 185 -23.80 5.62 -0.27
CA LYS A 185 -24.36 4.26 -0.35
C LYS A 185 -23.36 3.19 -0.81
N ASN A 186 -22.29 3.60 -1.50
CA ASN A 186 -21.25 2.71 -2.01
C ASN A 186 -20.04 2.64 -1.05
N LEU A 187 -20.18 3.20 0.16
CA LEU A 187 -19.15 3.27 1.19
C LEU A 187 -17.93 4.15 0.82
N ASN A 188 -18.10 5.13 -0.08
CA ASN A 188 -17.08 6.12 -0.35
C ASN A 188 -17.20 7.29 0.64
N PRO A 189 -16.09 7.77 1.23
CA PRO A 189 -16.13 8.92 2.13
C PRO A 189 -16.48 10.20 1.37
N TYR A 190 -17.31 11.05 1.95
CA TYR A 190 -17.56 12.38 1.43
C TYR A 190 -16.31 13.23 1.54
N LYS A 191 -16.05 14.04 0.51
CA LYS A 191 -14.91 14.97 0.41
C LYS A 191 -15.38 16.28 -0.24
N GLY A 192 -14.73 17.38 0.15
CA GLY A 192 -15.14 18.71 -0.32
C GLY A 192 -16.52 19.12 0.19
N VAL A 193 -17.25 19.92 -0.59
CA VAL A 193 -18.62 20.33 -0.25
C VAL A 193 -19.60 19.24 -0.67
N GLN A 194 -20.35 18.73 0.30
CA GLN A 194 -21.35 17.68 0.08
C GLN A 194 -22.64 17.99 0.83
N LYS A 195 -23.78 17.57 0.26
CA LYS A 195 -25.10 17.79 0.85
C LYS A 195 -25.58 16.54 1.57
N VAL A 196 -25.87 16.68 2.87
CA VAL A 196 -26.47 15.63 3.69
C VAL A 196 -27.77 16.17 4.29
N ASP A 197 -28.88 15.49 4.08
CA ASP A 197 -30.22 15.86 4.58
C ASP A 197 -30.59 17.33 4.33
N GLY A 198 -30.22 17.86 3.16
CA GLY A 198 -30.55 19.23 2.77
C GLY A 198 -29.51 20.27 3.20
N VAL A 199 -28.56 19.96 4.07
CA VAL A 199 -27.50 20.87 4.56
C VAL A 199 -26.19 20.61 3.85
N GLU A 200 -25.48 21.65 3.42
CA GLU A 200 -24.14 21.53 2.86
C GLU A 200 -23.08 21.52 3.93
N TYR A 201 -22.19 20.52 3.89
CA TYR A 201 -21.06 20.34 4.79
C TYR A 201 -19.75 20.34 4.02
N PHE A 202 -18.69 20.78 4.68
CA PHE A 202 -17.34 20.72 4.13
C PHE A 202 -16.54 19.59 4.79
N PHE A 203 -15.99 18.71 3.95
CA PHE A 203 -15.13 17.58 4.36
C PHE A 203 -13.73 17.79 3.80
N TRP A 204 -12.72 17.50 4.59
CA TRP A 204 -11.32 17.51 4.16
C TRP A 204 -11.05 16.40 3.13
N SER A 205 -9.87 16.43 2.52
CA SER A 205 -9.45 15.43 1.51
C SER A 205 -9.33 14.01 2.07
N ASP A 206 -9.14 13.86 3.37
CA ASP A 206 -9.15 12.58 4.10
C ASP A 206 -10.56 12.09 4.47
N GLY A 207 -11.60 12.85 4.15
CA GLY A 207 -13.01 12.55 4.45
C GLY A 207 -13.50 13.02 5.81
N GLN A 208 -12.63 13.63 6.63
CA GLN A 208 -13.06 14.17 7.92
C GLN A 208 -13.93 15.42 7.72
N LEU A 209 -15.05 15.53 8.46
CA LEU A 209 -15.83 16.77 8.55
C LEU A 209 -14.96 17.88 9.15
N ALA A 210 -14.96 19.03 8.52
CA ALA A 210 -14.16 20.20 8.92
C ALA A 210 -14.75 20.87 10.16
N THR A 211 -14.49 20.31 11.34
CA THR A 211 -14.92 20.84 12.64
C THR A 211 -13.76 21.44 13.43
N TYR A 212 -14.05 22.39 14.31
CA TYR A 212 -13.09 23.00 15.24
C TYR A 212 -13.81 23.54 16.51
N ASP A 213 -13.05 23.88 17.55
CA ASP A 213 -13.59 24.11 18.89
C ASP A 213 -13.97 25.56 19.19
N TYR A 214 -13.63 26.52 18.34
CA TYR A 214 -13.89 27.94 18.57
C TYR A 214 -14.98 28.51 17.65
N ASP A 215 -15.70 29.52 18.12
CA ASP A 215 -16.74 30.18 17.34
C ASP A 215 -16.13 31.18 16.35
N SER A 216 -15.85 30.73 15.16
CA SER A 216 -15.41 31.55 14.03
C SER A 216 -15.90 30.96 12.71
N ILE A 217 -15.60 31.66 11.62
CA ILE A 217 -15.80 31.19 10.26
C ILE A 217 -14.43 30.90 9.69
N SER A 218 -14.24 29.69 9.20
CA SER A 218 -13.03 29.29 8.49
C SER A 218 -13.25 29.29 6.98
N THR A 219 -12.17 29.46 6.23
CA THR A 219 -12.21 29.47 4.77
C THR A 219 -11.24 28.42 4.23
N ALA A 220 -11.67 27.67 3.22
CA ALA A 220 -10.86 26.68 2.54
C ALA A 220 -11.11 26.75 1.02
N THR A 221 -10.16 26.18 0.25
CA THR A 221 -10.32 25.95 -1.19
C THR A 221 -10.62 24.47 -1.43
N SER A 222 -11.66 24.17 -2.20
CA SER A 222 -12.03 22.82 -2.55
C SER A 222 -12.75 22.77 -3.90
N ASN A 223 -12.34 21.87 -4.79
CA ASN A 223 -12.98 21.62 -6.08
C ASN A 223 -13.27 22.92 -6.89
N ASN A 224 -12.29 23.83 -6.94
CA ASN A 224 -12.39 25.13 -7.60
C ASN A 224 -13.43 26.09 -6.96
N TYR A 225 -13.70 25.92 -5.67
CA TYR A 225 -14.49 26.84 -4.88
C TYR A 225 -13.70 27.36 -3.66
N LEU A 226 -13.85 28.62 -3.35
CA LEU A 226 -13.63 29.15 -2.01
C LEU A 226 -14.88 28.85 -1.20
N VAL A 227 -14.69 28.26 -0.03
CA VAL A 227 -15.77 27.79 0.85
C VAL A 227 -15.55 28.38 2.23
N SER A 228 -16.56 29.04 2.80
CA SER A 228 -16.59 29.37 4.21
C SER A 228 -17.52 28.42 4.96
N TYR A 229 -17.10 28.00 6.13
CA TYR A 229 -17.83 27.06 6.98
C TYR A 229 -17.67 27.39 8.48
N ASN A 230 -18.67 27.02 9.27
CA ASN A 230 -18.66 27.23 10.71
C ASN A 230 -17.98 26.05 11.46
N LYS A 231 -17.86 26.16 12.78
CA LYS A 231 -17.24 25.15 13.65
C LYS A 231 -17.82 23.73 13.53
N ASN A 232 -19.05 23.59 13.04
CA ASN A 232 -19.71 22.31 12.83
C ASN A 232 -19.53 21.77 11.39
N GLY A 233 -18.68 22.40 10.60
CA GLY A 233 -18.44 22.01 9.19
C GLY A 233 -19.56 22.41 8.25
N ILE A 234 -20.57 23.18 8.70
CA ILE A 234 -21.68 23.63 7.85
C ILE A 234 -21.20 24.77 6.96
N VAL A 235 -21.40 24.61 5.65
CA VAL A 235 -21.06 25.63 4.64
C VAL A 235 -22.00 26.83 4.80
N ILE A 236 -21.40 28.02 4.92
CA ILE A 236 -22.11 29.30 5.04
C ILE A 236 -22.21 29.95 3.67
N GLU A 237 -21.08 29.96 2.94
CA GLU A 237 -20.97 30.59 1.63
C GLU A 237 -19.94 29.83 0.79
N LYS A 238 -20.13 29.84 -0.53
CA LYS A 238 -19.13 29.36 -1.49
C LYS A 238 -19.16 30.19 -2.75
N VAL A 239 -17.98 30.43 -3.32
CA VAL A 239 -17.83 31.15 -4.59
C VAL A 239 -16.92 30.33 -5.50
N LYS A 240 -17.26 30.25 -6.79
CA LYS A 240 -16.43 29.56 -7.77
C LYS A 240 -15.15 30.36 -8.01
N ILE A 241 -14.00 29.70 -7.98
CA ILE A 241 -12.72 30.31 -8.31
C ILE A 241 -12.63 30.45 -9.83
N GLU A 242 -12.25 31.66 -10.27
CA GLU A 242 -11.92 31.96 -11.65
C GLU A 242 -10.46 32.39 -11.72
N GLY A 243 -9.70 31.80 -12.64
CA GLY A 243 -8.29 32.13 -12.83
C GLY A 243 -8.07 33.56 -13.34
N ASN A 244 -6.94 34.14 -12.97
CA ASN A 244 -6.52 35.52 -13.33
C ASN A 244 -7.53 36.60 -12.91
N LYS A 245 -8.27 36.37 -11.83
CA LYS A 245 -9.25 37.33 -11.31
C LYS A 245 -9.15 37.51 -9.82
N TRP A 246 -9.44 38.71 -9.36
CA TRP A 246 -9.65 39.04 -7.97
C TRP A 246 -11.01 38.55 -7.49
N ILE A 247 -11.01 37.80 -6.39
CA ILE A 247 -12.21 37.29 -5.75
C ILE A 247 -12.29 37.89 -4.34
N LYS A 248 -13.34 38.65 -4.07
CA LYS A 248 -13.64 39.12 -2.70
C LYS A 248 -14.51 38.07 -2.02
N PHE A 249 -14.04 37.51 -0.92
CA PHE A 249 -14.73 36.46 -0.20
C PHE A 249 -14.46 36.56 1.29
N ASN A 250 -15.49 36.55 2.11
CA ASN A 250 -15.40 36.67 3.58
C ASN A 250 -14.50 37.85 4.02
N ASN A 251 -14.71 39.03 3.44
CA ASN A 251 -13.95 40.28 3.62
C ASN A 251 -12.46 40.24 3.25
N ASN A 252 -11.97 39.16 2.69
CA ASN A 252 -10.62 39.04 2.19
C ASN A 252 -10.59 39.04 0.65
N TRP A 253 -9.45 39.45 0.08
CA TRP A 253 -9.21 39.37 -1.34
C TRP A 253 -8.26 38.22 -1.66
N TYR A 254 -8.63 37.43 -2.67
CA TYR A 254 -7.89 36.28 -3.16
C TYR A 254 -7.60 36.47 -4.64
N TYR A 255 -6.45 36.02 -5.09
CA TYR A 255 -6.12 35.98 -6.49
C TYR A 255 -5.56 34.59 -6.83
N TYR A 256 -6.02 34.02 -7.92
CA TYR A 256 -5.60 32.71 -8.41
C TYR A 256 -5.00 32.86 -9.79
N ASP A 257 -3.97 32.07 -10.13
CA ASP A 257 -3.44 31.98 -11.48
C ASP A 257 -4.41 31.28 -12.44
N GLN A 258 -3.99 31.11 -13.70
CA GLN A 258 -4.81 30.46 -14.72
C GLN A 258 -5.15 29.01 -14.37
N ASP A 259 -4.27 28.32 -13.66
CA ASP A 259 -4.41 26.92 -13.24
C ASP A 259 -5.13 26.78 -11.89
N LEU A 260 -5.66 27.89 -11.36
CA LEU A 260 -6.41 28.00 -10.11
C LEU A 260 -5.57 27.74 -8.83
N TYR A 261 -4.26 27.98 -8.89
CA TYR A 261 -3.43 28.00 -7.69
C TYR A 261 -3.47 29.38 -7.02
N PRO A 262 -3.61 29.44 -5.69
CA PRO A 262 -3.63 30.73 -4.97
C PRO A 262 -2.24 31.35 -4.97
N TYR A 263 -2.15 32.63 -5.23
CA TYR A 263 -0.91 33.38 -5.02
C TYR A 263 -0.59 33.51 -3.53
N GLN A 264 0.66 33.27 -3.19
CA GLN A 264 1.18 33.39 -1.84
C GLN A 264 2.42 34.32 -1.86
N GLY A 265 2.51 35.22 -0.87
CA GLY A 265 3.60 36.15 -0.79
C GLY A 265 3.40 37.40 -1.67
N ILE A 266 4.49 38.03 -2.12
CA ILE A 266 4.47 39.26 -2.92
C ILE A 266 4.57 38.92 -4.39
N HIS A 267 3.56 39.30 -5.15
CA HIS A 267 3.50 39.09 -6.60
C HIS A 267 3.14 40.39 -7.32
N THR A 268 3.73 40.62 -8.50
CA THR A 268 3.26 41.64 -9.43
C THR A 268 2.17 41.05 -10.30
N ILE A 269 0.96 41.58 -10.16
CA ILE A 269 -0.18 41.21 -11.00
C ILE A 269 -0.25 42.28 -12.07
N GLY A 270 -0.22 41.86 -13.35
CA GLY A 270 -0.25 42.80 -14.48
C GLY A 270 -1.42 43.78 -14.42
N ASP A 271 -1.27 44.92 -15.12
CA ASP A 271 -2.26 46.00 -15.15
C ASP A 271 -3.65 45.47 -15.49
N ALA A 272 -4.59 45.67 -14.59
CA ALA A 272 -6.00 45.35 -14.75
C ALA A 272 -6.73 46.47 -15.45
#